data_b319c4c189cdc3eac5a6c1c26aea94fc
#
_entry.id   b319c4c189cdc3eac5a6c1c26aea94fc
#
_cell.length_a   1.000
_cell.length_b   1.000
_cell.length_c   1.000
_cell.angle_alpha   90.00
_cell.angle_beta   90.00
_cell.angle_gamma   90.00
#
_symmetry.space_group_name_H-M   'P 1'
#
loop_
_entity.id
_entity.type
_entity.pdbx_description
1 polymer ?
#
loop_
_entity_poly.entity_id
_entity_poly.type
_entity_poly.pdbx_seq_one_letter_code
_entity_poly.pdbx_strand_id
1 'polypeptide(L)'
;MGNDLRTLTAAQLVASTGDGAYLVTSALYFTGVVGMSSAQVGVGLTLGWAVGALAGVPLGHLADRRGPRGVAVLLALATAAAVASYVLVRSFPPFVLVACAYGTAQTGLSAARQALLAGLVEPAHRTRVRAALQSAQNGGLAVGAALGGLALHLNSREAYLAVLAVDAACFLGAALVLLRLPAVPPAPVTAGPRLAVLRDRPYALVTLINTVMLLYMPMLSLIVPLWIAQRTAAPTWTVSALLLLNTAGVVLFQVRVARRVRGLADASSSVRRAGLVMLAACGVFALSSAGSSPWLAGAVLLAGVALQVVGELLLASGAWEISFTLAPDDKQGQYQGFFGTGTAMARMLGPALLTTLVMGWGTVGWLVLGLMFLGAGVAMPPAVRWARRGMAVTPVSSQAVES
;
A
#
# COMPACT_ATOMS: atom_id res chain seq x y z
N MET A 1 -1.36 25.00 7.59
CA MET A 1 -1.91 23.95 6.70
C MET A 1 -1.15 23.77 5.37
N GLY A 2 -0.87 24.81 4.58
CA GLY A 2 -0.13 24.65 3.31
C GLY A 2 1.31 24.14 3.44
N ASN A 3 2.00 24.54 4.49
CA ASN A 3 3.42 24.19 4.69
C ASN A 3 3.59 22.75 5.21
N ASP A 4 2.73 22.31 6.14
CA ASP A 4 2.78 20.96 6.68
C ASP A 4 2.45 19.90 5.63
N LEU A 5 1.48 20.19 4.76
CA LEU A 5 1.16 19.34 3.62
C LEU A 5 2.33 19.19 2.66
N ARG A 6 3.01 20.31 2.33
CA ARG A 6 4.21 20.28 1.48
C ARG A 6 5.32 19.47 2.11
N THR A 7 5.52 19.62 3.41
CA THR A 7 6.52 18.86 4.18
C THR A 7 6.23 17.37 4.20
N LEU A 8 4.97 16.96 4.47
CA LEU A 8 4.54 15.55 4.39
C LEU A 8 4.74 14.98 2.99
N THR A 9 4.35 15.75 1.96
CA THR A 9 4.48 15.33 0.57
C THR A 9 5.96 15.18 0.17
N ALA A 10 6.82 16.10 0.60
CA ALA A 10 8.25 16.01 0.36
C ALA A 10 8.88 14.80 1.04
N ALA A 11 8.54 14.54 2.32
CA ALA A 11 9.02 13.36 3.03
C ALA A 11 8.58 12.06 2.34
N GLN A 12 7.33 12.01 1.86
CA GLN A 12 6.80 10.85 1.13
C GLN A 12 7.51 10.66 -0.21
N LEU A 13 7.69 11.74 -0.99
CA LEU A 13 8.35 11.71 -2.29
C LEU A 13 9.81 11.21 -2.16
N VAL A 14 10.57 11.79 -1.22
CA VAL A 14 11.98 11.43 -0.99
C VAL A 14 12.10 9.96 -0.59
N ALA A 15 11.33 9.49 0.41
CA ALA A 15 11.35 8.09 0.82
C ALA A 15 11.01 7.15 -0.34
N SER A 16 9.96 7.48 -1.11
CA SER A 16 9.50 6.63 -2.21
C SER A 16 10.47 6.59 -3.40
N THR A 17 11.31 7.61 -3.56
CA THR A 17 12.37 7.59 -4.58
C THR A 17 13.43 6.53 -4.26
N GLY A 18 13.85 6.42 -3.00
CA GLY A 18 14.72 5.34 -2.55
C GLY A 18 14.08 3.97 -2.72
N ASP A 19 12.85 3.80 -2.18
CA ASP A 19 12.06 2.56 -2.29
C ASP A 19 11.93 2.09 -3.76
N GLY A 20 11.71 3.00 -4.70
CA GLY A 20 11.57 2.67 -6.12
C GLY A 20 12.85 2.08 -6.73
N ALA A 21 14.00 2.65 -6.40
CA ALA A 21 15.29 2.14 -6.86
C ALA A 21 15.60 0.77 -6.23
N TYR A 22 15.39 0.64 -4.92
CA TYR A 22 15.55 -0.61 -4.18
C TYR A 22 14.64 -1.73 -4.73
N LEU A 23 13.38 -1.44 -4.98
CA LEU A 23 12.40 -2.43 -5.46
C LEU A 23 12.82 -3.07 -6.78
N VAL A 24 13.38 -2.28 -7.71
CA VAL A 24 13.80 -2.76 -9.02
C VAL A 24 15.11 -3.55 -8.96
N THR A 25 16.02 -3.21 -8.05
CA THR A 25 17.39 -3.77 -8.03
C THR A 25 17.60 -4.85 -6.98
N SER A 26 16.81 -4.88 -5.91
CA SER A 26 17.07 -5.73 -4.73
C SER A 26 17.17 -7.22 -5.06
N ALA A 27 16.26 -7.75 -5.86
CA ALA A 27 16.26 -9.17 -6.21
C ALA A 27 17.56 -9.56 -6.95
N LEU A 28 18.00 -8.73 -7.91
CA LEU A 28 19.23 -8.98 -8.68
C LEU A 28 20.47 -8.75 -7.85
N TYR A 29 20.49 -7.80 -6.92
CA TYR A 29 21.58 -7.64 -5.96
C TYR A 29 21.76 -8.91 -5.12
N PHE A 30 20.70 -9.43 -4.53
CA PHE A 30 20.79 -10.60 -3.65
C PHE A 30 21.10 -11.90 -4.41
N THR A 31 20.58 -12.05 -5.63
CA THR A 31 20.87 -13.24 -6.44
C THR A 31 22.21 -13.15 -7.16
N GLY A 32 22.52 -12.03 -7.80
CA GLY A 32 23.70 -11.86 -8.65
C GLY A 32 24.97 -11.47 -7.88
N VAL A 33 24.87 -10.59 -6.88
CA VAL A 33 26.03 -10.07 -6.14
C VAL A 33 26.29 -10.86 -4.86
N VAL A 34 25.23 -11.18 -4.10
CA VAL A 34 25.37 -11.93 -2.84
C VAL A 34 25.37 -13.44 -3.09
N GLY A 35 24.82 -13.91 -4.22
CA GLY A 35 24.85 -15.33 -4.61
C GLY A 35 23.75 -16.17 -3.97
N MET A 36 22.66 -15.56 -3.48
CA MET A 36 21.51 -16.31 -2.94
C MET A 36 20.63 -16.86 -4.06
N SER A 37 19.98 -18.01 -3.82
CA SER A 37 18.99 -18.52 -4.74
C SER A 37 17.74 -17.62 -4.77
N SER A 38 17.04 -17.57 -5.91
CA SER A 38 15.77 -16.81 -6.02
C SER A 38 14.72 -17.26 -4.98
N ALA A 39 14.71 -18.54 -4.63
CA ALA A 39 13.85 -19.09 -3.59
C ALA A 39 14.18 -18.52 -2.21
N GLN A 40 15.47 -18.43 -1.84
CA GLN A 40 15.91 -17.81 -0.58
C GLN A 40 15.51 -16.33 -0.53
N VAL A 41 15.75 -15.58 -1.59
CA VAL A 41 15.33 -14.16 -1.66
C VAL A 41 13.80 -14.04 -1.49
N GLY A 42 13.04 -14.84 -2.21
CA GLY A 42 11.58 -14.84 -2.12
C GLY A 42 11.06 -15.17 -0.71
N VAL A 43 11.59 -16.23 -0.10
CA VAL A 43 11.23 -16.64 1.28
C VAL A 43 11.60 -15.56 2.29
N GLY A 44 12.82 -15.01 2.21
CA GLY A 44 13.27 -13.99 3.14
C GLY A 44 12.44 -12.69 3.08
N LEU A 45 12.10 -12.22 1.86
CA LEU A 45 11.23 -11.06 1.70
C LEU A 45 9.80 -11.34 2.19
N THR A 46 9.28 -12.55 1.93
CA THR A 46 7.95 -12.97 2.42
C THR A 46 7.91 -12.96 3.95
N LEU A 47 8.92 -13.54 4.61
CA LEU A 47 9.05 -13.51 6.07
C LEU A 47 9.16 -12.09 6.60
N GLY A 48 9.96 -11.24 5.93
CA GLY A 48 10.10 -9.82 6.28
C GLY A 48 8.75 -9.10 6.30
N TRP A 49 7.96 -9.24 5.25
CA TRP A 49 6.62 -8.63 5.18
C TRP A 49 5.62 -9.27 6.13
N ALA A 50 5.71 -10.58 6.40
CA ALA A 50 4.85 -11.26 7.36
C ALA A 50 5.10 -10.73 8.79
N VAL A 51 6.36 -10.63 9.21
CA VAL A 51 6.74 -10.04 10.51
C VAL A 51 6.35 -8.57 10.57
N GLY A 52 6.57 -7.82 9.50
CA GLY A 52 6.12 -6.43 9.38
C GLY A 52 4.62 -6.28 9.57
N ALA A 53 3.81 -7.14 8.96
CA ALA A 53 2.36 -7.11 9.13
C ALA A 53 1.93 -7.27 10.59
N LEU A 54 2.57 -8.19 11.32
CA LEU A 54 2.30 -8.39 12.76
C LEU A 54 2.73 -7.18 13.60
N ALA A 55 3.78 -6.48 13.20
CA ALA A 55 4.29 -5.30 13.92
C ALA A 55 3.46 -4.03 13.69
N GLY A 56 2.62 -3.98 12.66
CA GLY A 56 1.88 -2.77 12.28
C GLY A 56 0.98 -2.23 13.41
N VAL A 57 0.22 -3.10 14.08
CA VAL A 57 -0.67 -2.72 15.18
C VAL A 57 0.11 -2.27 16.43
N PRO A 58 1.10 -3.02 16.94
CA PRO A 58 1.90 -2.58 18.09
C PRO A 58 2.63 -1.26 17.84
N LEU A 59 3.23 -1.09 16.66
CA LEU A 59 3.96 0.14 16.32
C LEU A 59 3.01 1.32 16.09
N GLY A 60 1.83 1.08 15.53
CA GLY A 60 0.77 2.08 15.45
C GLY A 60 0.30 2.52 16.84
N HIS A 61 0.10 1.57 17.76
CA HIS A 61 -0.21 1.88 19.17
C HIS A 61 0.92 2.66 19.85
N LEU A 62 2.18 2.33 19.56
CA LEU A 62 3.33 3.08 20.06
C LEU A 62 3.30 4.54 19.55
N ALA A 63 2.93 4.74 18.27
CA ALA A 63 2.78 6.08 17.69
C ALA A 63 1.69 6.89 18.39
N ASP A 64 0.53 6.27 18.68
CA ASP A 64 -0.55 6.91 19.44
C ASP A 64 -0.08 7.33 20.85
N ARG A 65 0.72 6.50 21.54
CA ARG A 65 1.14 6.70 22.92
C ARG A 65 2.33 7.62 23.13
N ARG A 66 3.28 7.66 22.20
CA ARG A 66 4.53 8.43 22.31
C ARG A 66 4.59 9.66 21.38
N GLY A 67 3.51 9.89 20.64
CA GLY A 67 3.44 10.94 19.62
C GLY A 67 3.90 10.44 18.24
N PRO A 68 3.04 10.58 17.22
CA PRO A 68 3.25 9.95 15.92
C PRO A 68 4.45 10.52 15.17
N ARG A 69 4.81 11.82 15.35
CA ARG A 69 5.99 12.41 14.71
C ARG A 69 7.29 11.74 15.15
N GLY A 70 7.51 11.63 16.47
CA GLY A 70 8.73 11.03 17.03
C GLY A 70 8.90 9.58 16.60
N VAL A 71 7.81 8.80 16.65
CA VAL A 71 7.83 7.40 16.23
C VAL A 71 8.04 7.27 14.70
N ALA A 72 7.45 8.14 13.88
CA ALA A 72 7.68 8.14 12.43
C ALA A 72 9.16 8.44 12.09
N VAL A 73 9.77 9.41 12.77
CA VAL A 73 11.21 9.71 12.61
C VAL A 73 12.06 8.53 13.00
N LEU A 74 11.82 7.93 14.18
CA LEU A 74 12.58 6.75 14.65
C LEU A 74 12.48 5.59 13.66
N LEU A 75 11.27 5.31 13.15
CA LEU A 75 11.05 4.22 12.20
C LEU A 75 11.63 4.52 10.81
N ALA A 76 11.68 5.79 10.37
CA ALA A 76 12.40 6.17 9.16
C ALA A 76 13.91 5.96 9.32
N LEU A 77 14.49 6.31 10.47
CA LEU A 77 15.90 6.02 10.80
C LEU A 77 16.16 4.51 10.87
N ALA A 78 15.26 3.74 11.49
CA ALA A 78 15.37 2.28 11.53
C ALA A 78 15.29 1.66 10.14
N THR A 79 14.46 2.20 9.24
CA THR A 79 14.41 1.76 7.84
C THR A 79 15.72 2.06 7.13
N ALA A 80 16.26 3.27 7.29
CA ALA A 80 17.57 3.64 6.73
C ALA A 80 18.68 2.70 7.20
N ALA A 81 18.73 2.40 8.51
CA ALA A 81 19.69 1.48 9.09
C ALA A 81 19.54 0.04 8.56
N ALA A 82 18.29 -0.44 8.41
CA ALA A 82 18.01 -1.75 7.85
C ALA A 82 18.47 -1.84 6.39
N VAL A 83 18.17 -0.84 5.56
CA VAL A 83 18.63 -0.78 4.16
C VAL A 83 20.17 -0.75 4.11
N ALA A 84 20.83 0.08 4.90
CA ALA A 84 22.28 0.13 4.97
C ALA A 84 22.90 -1.21 5.41
N SER A 85 22.22 -1.94 6.30
CA SER A 85 22.68 -3.25 6.78
C SER A 85 22.67 -4.34 5.69
N TYR A 86 21.89 -4.18 4.59
CA TYR A 86 21.95 -5.11 3.47
C TYR A 86 23.34 -5.18 2.82
N VAL A 87 24.13 -4.12 2.91
CA VAL A 87 25.53 -4.09 2.43
C VAL A 87 26.40 -5.13 3.14
N LEU A 88 26.07 -5.47 4.39
CA LEU A 88 26.81 -6.44 5.21
C LEU A 88 26.33 -7.89 5.03
N VAL A 89 25.18 -8.08 4.38
CA VAL A 89 24.59 -9.41 4.18
C VAL A 89 25.42 -10.24 3.20
N ARG A 90 25.76 -11.47 3.62
CA ARG A 90 26.55 -12.44 2.83
C ARG A 90 25.92 -13.83 2.82
N SER A 91 24.86 -14.07 3.60
CA SER A 91 24.20 -15.37 3.72
C SER A 91 22.73 -15.22 4.06
N PHE A 92 21.97 -16.31 3.98
CA PHE A 92 20.52 -16.31 4.16
C PHE A 92 20.05 -15.87 5.56
N PRO A 93 20.62 -16.36 6.69
CA PRO A 93 20.11 -15.97 8.01
C PRO A 93 20.19 -14.45 8.29
N PRO A 94 21.32 -13.75 8.09
CA PRO A 94 21.36 -12.30 8.26
C PRO A 94 20.46 -11.56 7.25
N PHE A 95 20.26 -12.10 6.03
CA PHE A 95 19.31 -11.54 5.09
C PHE A 95 17.89 -11.53 5.66
N VAL A 96 17.42 -12.65 6.22
CA VAL A 96 16.08 -12.75 6.83
C VAL A 96 15.95 -11.78 8.00
N LEU A 97 16.96 -11.68 8.87
CA LEU A 97 16.93 -10.74 10.00
C LEU A 97 16.78 -9.28 9.53
N VAL A 98 17.57 -8.87 8.55
CA VAL A 98 17.50 -7.50 7.99
C VAL A 98 16.18 -7.29 7.26
N ALA A 99 15.68 -8.27 6.51
CA ALA A 99 14.37 -8.19 5.84
C ALA A 99 13.21 -8.05 6.85
N CYS A 100 13.27 -8.77 7.97
CA CYS A 100 12.29 -8.63 9.05
C CYS A 100 12.38 -7.25 9.72
N ALA A 101 13.57 -6.74 9.97
CA ALA A 101 13.79 -5.40 10.52
C ALA A 101 13.25 -4.32 9.56
N TYR A 102 13.57 -4.43 8.27
CA TYR A 102 13.06 -3.54 7.21
C TYR A 102 11.53 -3.56 7.12
N GLY A 103 10.92 -4.74 7.00
CA GLY A 103 9.48 -4.90 6.91
C GLY A 103 8.74 -4.35 8.14
N THR A 104 9.30 -4.59 9.33
CA THR A 104 8.79 -4.07 10.61
C THR A 104 8.86 -2.53 10.64
N ALA A 105 10.01 -1.95 10.30
CA ALA A 105 10.20 -0.51 10.31
C ALA A 105 9.30 0.18 9.26
N GLN A 106 9.19 -0.36 8.06
CA GLN A 106 8.34 0.17 6.97
C GLN A 106 6.86 0.14 7.33
N THR A 107 6.36 -0.98 7.87
CA THR A 107 4.95 -1.10 8.24
C THR A 107 4.61 -0.17 9.40
N GLY A 108 5.47 -0.11 10.41
CA GLY A 108 5.34 0.82 11.52
C GLY A 108 5.41 2.28 11.09
N LEU A 109 6.34 2.63 10.19
CA LEU A 109 6.46 3.97 9.61
C LEU A 109 5.20 4.38 8.85
N SER A 110 4.61 3.45 8.10
CA SER A 110 3.34 3.68 7.42
C SER A 110 2.22 3.99 8.43
N ALA A 111 2.07 3.19 9.49
CA ALA A 111 1.08 3.42 10.55
C ALA A 111 1.30 4.76 11.27
N ALA A 112 2.54 5.06 11.66
CA ALA A 112 2.89 6.31 12.33
C ALA A 112 2.65 7.54 11.45
N ARG A 113 2.93 7.47 10.13
CA ARG A 113 2.61 8.55 9.18
C ARG A 113 1.10 8.76 9.04
N GLN A 114 0.29 7.70 9.04
CA GLN A 114 -1.18 7.84 9.00
C GLN A 114 -1.71 8.48 10.30
N ALA A 115 -1.18 8.09 11.46
CA ALA A 115 -1.51 8.73 12.74
C ALA A 115 -1.09 10.21 12.76
N LEU A 116 0.11 10.52 12.24
CA LEU A 116 0.60 11.89 12.12
C LEU A 116 -0.30 12.72 11.20
N LEU A 117 -0.69 12.18 10.04
CA LEU A 117 -1.63 12.82 9.13
C LEU A 117 -2.97 13.09 9.83
N ALA A 118 -3.50 12.09 10.55
CA ALA A 118 -4.76 12.23 11.27
C ALA A 118 -4.71 13.30 12.37
N GLY A 119 -3.55 13.48 13.00
CA GLY A 119 -3.35 14.52 14.02
C GLY A 119 -3.09 15.93 13.47
N LEU A 120 -2.54 16.05 12.27
CA LEU A 120 -2.22 17.34 11.64
C LEU A 120 -3.33 17.88 10.74
N VAL A 121 -4.22 17.00 10.26
CA VAL A 121 -5.20 17.33 9.22
C VAL A 121 -6.61 17.12 9.75
N GLU A 122 -7.46 18.12 9.57
CA GLU A 122 -8.88 18.04 9.89
C GLU A 122 -9.54 16.83 9.21
N PRO A 123 -10.49 16.14 9.87
CA PRO A 123 -11.15 14.94 9.34
C PRO A 123 -11.65 15.08 7.90
N ALA A 124 -12.30 16.21 7.59
CA ALA A 124 -12.86 16.49 6.26
C ALA A 124 -11.81 16.56 5.12
N HIS A 125 -10.53 16.72 5.46
CA HIS A 125 -9.45 16.86 4.49
C HIS A 125 -8.48 15.67 4.46
N ARG A 126 -8.56 14.72 5.41
CA ARG A 126 -7.63 13.58 5.55
C ARG A 126 -7.52 12.76 4.27
N THR A 127 -8.64 12.38 3.68
CA THR A 127 -8.69 11.58 2.45
C THR A 127 -8.05 12.29 1.26
N ARG A 128 -8.29 13.59 1.12
CA ARG A 128 -7.67 14.41 0.06
C ARG A 128 -6.14 14.51 0.24
N VAL A 129 -5.69 14.72 1.46
CA VAL A 129 -4.25 14.79 1.78
C VAL A 129 -3.60 13.43 1.54
N ARG A 130 -4.25 12.34 1.96
CA ARG A 130 -3.77 10.98 1.71
C ARG A 130 -3.64 10.69 0.21
N ALA A 131 -4.58 11.18 -0.60
CA ALA A 131 -4.52 11.07 -2.07
C ALA A 131 -3.31 11.81 -2.66
N ALA A 132 -3.01 13.01 -2.15
CA ALA A 132 -1.82 13.76 -2.58
C ALA A 132 -0.52 13.03 -2.21
N LEU A 133 -0.45 12.45 -1.00
CA LEU A 133 0.67 11.63 -0.56
C LEU A 133 0.83 10.37 -1.43
N GLN A 134 -0.27 9.74 -1.85
CA GLN A 134 -0.22 8.58 -2.75
C GLN A 134 0.31 8.96 -4.15
N SER A 135 -0.13 10.12 -4.69
CA SER A 135 0.41 10.61 -5.95
C SER A 135 1.91 10.91 -5.86
N ALA A 136 2.36 11.52 -4.75
CA ALA A 136 3.78 11.75 -4.49
C ALA A 136 4.56 10.43 -4.35
N GLN A 137 3.97 9.44 -3.68
CA GLN A 137 4.55 8.10 -3.56
C GLN A 137 4.77 7.45 -4.92
N ASN A 138 3.74 7.45 -5.77
CA ASN A 138 3.84 6.85 -7.12
C ASN A 138 4.84 7.60 -7.99
N GLY A 139 4.87 8.95 -7.91
CA GLY A 139 5.87 9.76 -8.59
C GLY A 139 7.30 9.44 -8.12
N GLY A 140 7.51 9.33 -6.81
CA GLY A 140 8.80 8.95 -6.23
C GLY A 140 9.24 7.54 -6.66
N LEU A 141 8.31 6.56 -6.59
CA LEU A 141 8.58 5.20 -7.04
C LEU A 141 9.00 5.15 -8.52
N ALA A 142 8.33 5.94 -9.38
CA ALA A 142 8.67 6.00 -10.81
C ALA A 142 10.07 6.59 -11.05
N VAL A 143 10.42 7.69 -10.37
CA VAL A 143 11.76 8.29 -10.43
C VAL A 143 12.81 7.30 -9.91
N GLY A 144 12.55 6.67 -8.76
CA GLY A 144 13.42 5.67 -8.16
C GLY A 144 13.62 4.46 -9.07
N ALA A 145 12.54 3.95 -9.68
CA ALA A 145 12.62 2.84 -10.61
C ALA A 145 13.47 3.16 -11.84
N ALA A 146 13.42 4.41 -12.35
CA ALA A 146 14.30 4.85 -13.43
C ALA A 146 15.79 4.86 -13.00
N LEU A 147 16.10 5.33 -11.78
CA LEU A 147 17.44 5.26 -11.20
C LEU A 147 17.91 3.81 -10.99
N GLY A 148 17.01 2.94 -10.50
CA GLY A 148 17.26 1.49 -10.40
C GLY A 148 17.54 0.86 -11.77
N GLY A 149 16.77 1.24 -12.81
CA GLY A 149 16.97 0.79 -14.19
C GLY A 149 18.36 1.17 -14.72
N LEU A 150 18.85 2.37 -14.39
CA LEU A 150 20.22 2.77 -14.74
C LEU A 150 21.25 1.89 -14.03
N ALA A 151 21.07 1.58 -12.74
CA ALA A 151 21.94 0.67 -12.02
C ALA A 151 21.94 -0.75 -12.60
N LEU A 152 20.78 -1.23 -13.06
CA LEU A 152 20.67 -2.51 -13.78
C LEU A 152 21.43 -2.49 -15.11
N HIS A 153 21.38 -1.38 -15.85
CA HIS A 153 22.13 -1.24 -17.10
C HIS A 153 23.63 -1.29 -16.87
N LEU A 154 24.12 -0.63 -15.81
CA LEU A 154 25.54 -0.69 -15.41
C LEU A 154 25.95 -2.09 -14.90
N ASN A 155 25.04 -2.83 -14.33
CA ASN A 155 25.16 -4.20 -13.82
C ASN A 155 26.47 -4.46 -13.06
N SER A 156 26.87 -3.51 -12.20
CA SER A 156 28.06 -3.60 -11.38
C SER A 156 27.70 -3.64 -9.90
N ARG A 157 28.57 -4.25 -9.10
CA ARG A 157 28.41 -4.30 -7.64
C ARG A 157 28.29 -2.90 -7.04
N GLU A 158 29.11 -1.98 -7.54
CA GLU A 158 29.15 -0.58 -7.10
C GLU A 158 27.84 0.13 -7.38
N ALA A 159 27.21 -0.11 -8.55
CA ALA A 159 25.92 0.45 -8.90
C ALA A 159 24.81 -0.05 -7.97
N TYR A 160 24.80 -1.32 -7.62
CA TYR A 160 23.84 -1.86 -6.66
C TYR A 160 24.06 -1.31 -5.24
N LEU A 161 25.31 -1.18 -4.80
CA LEU A 161 25.64 -0.57 -3.50
C LEU A 161 25.26 0.91 -3.46
N ALA A 162 25.45 1.64 -4.57
CA ALA A 162 25.00 3.03 -4.69
C ALA A 162 23.48 3.16 -4.55
N VAL A 163 22.68 2.23 -5.10
CA VAL A 163 21.23 2.22 -4.91
C VAL A 163 20.87 2.02 -3.45
N LEU A 164 21.49 1.09 -2.74
CA LEU A 164 21.26 0.88 -1.31
C LEU A 164 21.64 2.13 -0.49
N ALA A 165 22.76 2.78 -0.83
CA ALA A 165 23.19 4.01 -0.17
C ALA A 165 22.20 5.18 -0.44
N VAL A 166 21.72 5.32 -1.67
CA VAL A 166 20.70 6.32 -2.04
C VAL A 166 19.39 6.06 -1.29
N ASP A 167 18.94 4.82 -1.21
CA ASP A 167 17.72 4.48 -0.49
C ASP A 167 17.84 4.78 1.01
N ALA A 168 18.93 4.39 1.64
CA ALA A 168 19.21 4.74 3.03
C ALA A 168 19.27 6.28 3.24
N ALA A 169 19.92 7.01 2.33
CA ALA A 169 19.99 8.47 2.37
C ALA A 169 18.60 9.11 2.19
N CYS A 170 17.74 8.55 1.33
CA CYS A 170 16.36 8.99 1.16
C CYS A 170 15.55 8.84 2.46
N PHE A 171 15.69 7.73 3.19
CA PHE A 171 15.02 7.56 4.49
C PHE A 171 15.59 8.49 5.56
N LEU A 172 16.90 8.73 5.59
CA LEU A 172 17.50 9.75 6.46
C LEU A 172 16.96 11.14 6.13
N GLY A 173 16.90 11.50 4.83
CA GLY A 173 16.31 12.76 4.37
C GLY A 173 14.84 12.89 4.75
N ALA A 174 14.05 11.83 4.57
CA ALA A 174 12.66 11.79 5.00
C ALA A 174 12.51 11.98 6.51
N ALA A 175 13.37 11.37 7.33
CA ALA A 175 13.38 11.57 8.79
C ALA A 175 13.67 13.03 9.15
N LEU A 176 14.65 13.66 8.52
CA LEU A 176 14.98 15.09 8.73
C LEU A 176 13.82 16.01 8.31
N VAL A 177 13.15 15.69 7.20
CA VAL A 177 11.98 16.44 6.75
C VAL A 177 10.82 16.29 7.73
N LEU A 178 10.57 15.08 8.26
CA LEU A 178 9.52 14.84 9.25
C LEU A 178 9.77 15.60 10.57
N LEU A 179 11.02 15.86 10.96
CA LEU A 179 11.35 16.67 12.13
C LEU A 179 10.89 18.13 12.00
N ARG A 180 10.67 18.65 10.78
CA ARG A 180 10.17 20.02 10.55
C ARG A 180 8.67 20.16 10.79
N LEU A 181 7.95 19.04 10.93
CA LEU A 181 6.51 19.06 11.24
C LEU A 181 6.28 19.41 12.69
N PRO A 182 5.14 20.02 13.05
CA PRO A 182 4.78 20.24 14.42
C PRO A 182 4.62 18.91 15.17
N ALA A 183 4.93 18.92 16.46
CA ALA A 183 4.72 17.76 17.31
C ALA A 183 3.21 17.58 17.52
N VAL A 184 2.70 16.40 17.20
CA VAL A 184 1.36 15.98 17.58
C VAL A 184 1.47 15.35 18.98
N PRO A 185 0.70 15.86 19.98
CA PRO A 185 0.76 15.30 21.32
C PRO A 185 0.31 13.84 21.33
N PRO A 186 0.84 13.03 22.27
CA PRO A 186 0.35 11.67 22.49
C PRO A 186 -1.15 11.66 22.75
N ALA A 187 -1.83 10.63 22.27
CA ALA A 187 -3.24 10.44 22.57
C ALA A 187 -3.48 10.24 24.08
N PRO A 188 -4.56 10.79 24.65
CA PRO A 188 -4.92 10.58 26.03
C PRO A 188 -5.01 9.09 26.39
N VAL A 189 -4.64 8.74 27.62
CA VAL A 189 -4.80 7.37 28.11
C VAL A 189 -6.27 7.11 28.39
N THR A 190 -6.98 6.53 27.43
CA THR A 190 -8.36 6.10 27.63
C THR A 190 -8.43 4.74 28.31
N ALA A 191 -9.45 4.54 29.15
CA ALA A 191 -9.75 3.23 29.73
C ALA A 191 -10.12 2.23 28.61
N GLY A 192 -9.56 1.03 28.67
CA GLY A 192 -9.86 -0.01 27.70
C GLY A 192 -8.65 -0.85 27.29
N PRO A 193 -8.85 -1.90 26.47
CA PRO A 193 -7.77 -2.78 26.07
C PRO A 193 -6.71 -2.05 25.23
N ARG A 194 -5.43 -2.35 25.51
CA ARG A 194 -4.27 -1.71 24.83
C ARG A 194 -4.30 -1.86 23.32
N LEU A 195 -4.77 -3.01 22.81
CA LEU A 195 -4.90 -3.29 21.39
C LEU A 195 -6.39 -3.50 21.04
N ALA A 196 -7.19 -2.44 21.23
CA ALA A 196 -8.65 -2.50 21.04
C ALA A 196 -9.06 -2.94 19.64
N VAL A 197 -8.32 -2.59 18.61
CA VAL A 197 -8.61 -2.92 17.22
C VAL A 197 -8.67 -4.44 16.97
N LEU A 198 -7.90 -5.26 17.72
CA LEU A 198 -7.91 -6.73 17.57
C LEU A 198 -9.22 -7.36 18.03
N ARG A 199 -10.02 -6.63 18.82
CA ARG A 199 -11.35 -7.07 19.30
C ARG A 199 -12.49 -6.41 18.52
N ASP A 200 -12.19 -5.49 17.64
CA ASP A 200 -13.16 -4.78 16.81
C ASP A 200 -13.52 -5.61 15.58
N ARG A 201 -14.48 -6.53 15.75
CA ARG A 201 -14.94 -7.42 14.69
C ARG A 201 -15.47 -6.68 13.46
N PRO A 202 -16.29 -5.61 13.59
CA PRO A 202 -16.74 -4.83 12.45
C PRO A 202 -15.59 -4.22 11.65
N TYR A 203 -14.60 -3.64 12.31
CA TYR A 203 -13.42 -3.08 11.64
C TYR A 203 -12.56 -4.16 10.98
N ALA A 204 -12.43 -5.32 11.62
CA ALA A 204 -11.75 -6.48 11.05
C ALA A 204 -12.42 -6.96 9.76
N LEU A 205 -13.76 -7.00 9.71
CA LEU A 205 -14.49 -7.33 8.48
C LEU A 205 -14.25 -6.31 7.37
N VAL A 206 -14.30 -5.01 7.69
CA VAL A 206 -13.98 -3.94 6.72
C VAL A 206 -12.55 -4.10 6.18
N THR A 207 -11.58 -4.40 7.05
CA THR A 207 -10.19 -4.65 6.65
C THR A 207 -10.06 -5.88 5.76
N LEU A 208 -10.77 -6.97 6.08
CA LEU A 208 -10.76 -8.19 5.26
C LEU A 208 -11.34 -7.93 3.86
N ILE A 209 -12.48 -7.25 3.78
CA ILE A 209 -13.09 -6.86 2.50
C ILE A 209 -12.11 -6.00 1.68
N ASN A 210 -11.46 -5.02 2.33
CA ASN A 210 -10.45 -4.20 1.68
C ASN A 210 -9.25 -5.04 1.21
N THR A 211 -8.83 -6.06 1.98
CA THR A 211 -7.75 -6.98 1.60
C THR A 211 -8.06 -7.73 0.30
N VAL A 212 -9.31 -8.21 0.14
CA VAL A 212 -9.75 -8.83 -1.11
C VAL A 212 -9.67 -7.84 -2.26
N MET A 213 -10.14 -6.61 -2.05
CA MET A 213 -10.06 -5.56 -3.07
C MET A 213 -8.61 -5.22 -3.44
N LEU A 214 -7.65 -5.29 -2.51
CA LEU A 214 -6.23 -5.02 -2.76
C LEU A 214 -5.52 -6.10 -3.60
N LEU A 215 -6.16 -7.22 -3.92
CA LEU A 215 -5.63 -8.22 -4.85
C LEU A 215 -5.39 -7.65 -6.26
N TYR A 216 -5.94 -6.46 -6.58
CA TYR A 216 -5.59 -5.76 -7.82
C TYR A 216 -4.10 -5.43 -7.93
N MET A 217 -3.39 -5.28 -6.80
CA MET A 217 -1.96 -4.95 -6.81
C MET A 217 -1.11 -6.08 -7.45
N PRO A 218 -1.15 -7.34 -6.93
CA PRO A 218 -0.46 -8.45 -7.59
C PRO A 218 -1.09 -8.83 -8.94
N MET A 219 -2.36 -8.53 -9.18
CA MET A 219 -2.98 -8.70 -10.49
C MET A 219 -2.25 -7.88 -11.55
N LEU A 220 -2.03 -6.59 -11.32
CA LEU A 220 -1.37 -5.70 -12.27
C LEU A 220 0.14 -5.96 -12.38
N SER A 221 0.80 -6.21 -11.26
CA SER A 221 2.27 -6.31 -11.20
C SER A 221 2.81 -7.68 -11.61
N LEU A 222 2.01 -8.74 -11.53
CA LEU A 222 2.44 -10.11 -11.80
C LEU A 222 1.55 -10.81 -12.84
N ILE A 223 0.24 -10.83 -12.61
CA ILE A 223 -0.66 -11.68 -13.40
C ILE A 223 -0.85 -11.15 -14.83
N VAL A 224 -1.08 -9.84 -14.97
CA VAL A 224 -1.23 -9.24 -16.31
C VAL A 224 0.01 -9.43 -17.17
N PRO A 225 1.26 -9.19 -16.70
CA PRO A 225 2.47 -9.53 -17.43
C PRO A 225 2.58 -11.02 -17.82
N LEU A 226 2.29 -11.93 -16.88
CA LEU A 226 2.31 -13.37 -17.17
C LEU A 226 1.24 -13.77 -18.20
N TRP A 227 0.05 -13.19 -18.10
CA TRP A 227 -1.05 -13.40 -19.02
C TRP A 227 -0.69 -12.94 -20.43
N ILE A 228 -0.08 -11.76 -20.56
CA ILE A 228 0.43 -11.24 -21.84
C ILE A 228 1.42 -12.22 -22.46
N ALA A 229 2.41 -12.67 -21.68
CA ALA A 229 3.47 -13.52 -22.17
C ALA A 229 3.01 -14.93 -22.57
N GLN A 230 1.97 -15.48 -21.91
CA GLN A 230 1.60 -16.90 -22.07
C GLN A 230 0.24 -17.13 -22.75
N ARG A 231 -0.63 -16.13 -22.79
CA ARG A 231 -2.04 -16.31 -23.19
C ARG A 231 -2.54 -15.32 -24.23
N THR A 232 -1.74 -14.33 -24.62
CA THR A 232 -2.16 -13.33 -25.62
C THR A 232 -1.15 -13.21 -26.75
N ALA A 233 -1.61 -12.65 -27.87
CA ALA A 233 -0.74 -12.29 -28.99
C ALA A 233 -0.10 -10.89 -28.83
N ALA A 234 -0.38 -10.17 -27.74
CA ALA A 234 0.09 -8.80 -27.54
C ALA A 234 1.62 -8.74 -27.43
N PRO A 235 2.28 -7.73 -28.01
CA PRO A 235 3.71 -7.55 -27.89
C PRO A 235 4.14 -7.31 -26.45
N THR A 236 5.33 -7.76 -26.05
CA THR A 236 5.84 -7.64 -24.67
C THR A 236 6.00 -6.20 -24.17
N TRP A 237 6.26 -5.22 -25.06
CA TRP A 237 6.30 -3.80 -24.70
C TRP A 237 4.97 -3.28 -24.14
N THR A 238 3.86 -3.97 -24.41
CA THR A 238 2.53 -3.65 -23.85
C THR A 238 2.57 -3.60 -22.34
N VAL A 239 3.36 -4.47 -21.67
CA VAL A 239 3.52 -4.46 -20.21
C VAL A 239 3.96 -3.09 -19.70
N SER A 240 4.99 -2.51 -20.35
CA SER A 240 5.48 -1.18 -19.99
C SER A 240 4.45 -0.08 -20.21
N ALA A 241 3.71 -0.16 -21.34
CA ALA A 241 2.64 0.79 -21.64
C ALA A 241 1.52 0.74 -20.58
N LEU A 242 1.14 -0.46 -20.13
CA LEU A 242 0.13 -0.65 -19.08
C LEU A 242 0.57 -0.06 -17.73
N LEU A 243 1.82 -0.28 -17.33
CA LEU A 243 2.36 0.29 -16.09
C LEU A 243 2.47 1.82 -16.15
N LEU A 244 2.85 2.37 -17.30
CA LEU A 244 2.85 3.82 -17.53
C LEU A 244 1.44 4.41 -17.45
N LEU A 245 0.45 3.75 -18.07
CA LEU A 245 -0.95 4.16 -18.02
C LEU A 245 -1.48 4.16 -16.57
N ASN A 246 -1.18 3.09 -15.81
CA ASN A 246 -1.57 3.01 -14.39
C ASN A 246 -0.94 4.15 -13.58
N THR A 247 0.38 4.31 -13.66
CA THR A 247 1.10 5.33 -12.89
C THR A 247 0.60 6.74 -13.25
N ALA A 248 0.48 7.05 -14.54
CA ALA A 248 -0.02 8.34 -15.00
C ALA A 248 -1.46 8.58 -14.54
N GLY A 249 -2.32 7.58 -14.65
CA GLY A 249 -3.71 7.64 -14.19
C GLY A 249 -3.82 7.95 -12.71
N VAL A 250 -3.06 7.26 -11.86
CA VAL A 250 -3.05 7.52 -10.42
C VAL A 250 -2.51 8.91 -10.11
N VAL A 251 -1.36 9.31 -10.66
CA VAL A 251 -0.76 10.63 -10.41
C VAL A 251 -1.71 11.77 -10.82
N LEU A 252 -2.36 11.66 -11.96
CA LEU A 252 -3.21 12.72 -12.50
C LEU A 252 -4.59 12.81 -11.88
N PHE A 253 -5.20 11.66 -11.51
CA PHE A 253 -6.62 11.63 -11.16
C PHE A 253 -6.90 11.31 -9.68
N GLN A 254 -5.96 10.74 -8.91
CA GLN A 254 -6.20 10.31 -7.54
C GLN A 254 -6.78 11.41 -6.66
N VAL A 255 -6.20 12.61 -6.69
CA VAL A 255 -6.66 13.74 -5.88
C VAL A 255 -8.06 14.22 -6.31
N ARG A 256 -8.36 14.18 -7.63
CA ARG A 256 -9.68 14.60 -8.15
C ARG A 256 -10.78 13.65 -7.69
N VAL A 257 -10.52 12.34 -7.72
CA VAL A 257 -11.47 11.32 -7.29
C VAL A 257 -11.67 11.40 -5.77
N ALA A 258 -10.61 11.54 -4.99
CA ALA A 258 -10.67 11.65 -3.53
C ALA A 258 -11.50 12.87 -3.06
N ARG A 259 -11.50 13.97 -3.79
CA ARG A 259 -12.32 15.15 -3.47
C ARG A 259 -13.83 14.92 -3.54
N ARG A 260 -14.27 13.87 -4.24
CA ARG A 260 -15.71 13.54 -4.39
C ARG A 260 -16.24 12.68 -3.25
N VAL A 261 -15.37 12.12 -2.42
CA VAL A 261 -15.73 11.30 -1.27
C VAL A 261 -15.89 12.21 -0.06
N ARG A 262 -17.12 12.31 0.47
CA ARG A 262 -17.48 13.19 1.59
C ARG A 262 -18.20 12.39 2.67
N GLY A 263 -17.47 11.52 3.38
CA GLY A 263 -18.01 10.71 4.46
C GLY A 263 -18.32 9.26 4.09
N LEU A 264 -18.78 8.48 5.07
CA LEU A 264 -18.90 7.02 4.98
C LEU A 264 -19.86 6.51 3.90
N ALA A 265 -20.94 7.26 3.62
CA ALA A 265 -21.92 6.88 2.60
C ALA A 265 -21.30 6.93 1.20
N ASP A 266 -20.64 8.04 0.87
CA ASP A 266 -19.94 8.19 -0.40
C ASP A 266 -18.77 7.20 -0.52
N ALA A 267 -18.02 7.01 0.58
CA ALA A 267 -16.89 6.11 0.66
C ALA A 267 -17.29 4.66 0.38
N SER A 268 -18.32 4.17 1.06
CA SER A 268 -18.82 2.80 0.85
C SER A 268 -19.40 2.59 -0.55
N SER A 269 -20.10 3.63 -1.10
CA SER A 269 -20.59 3.63 -2.48
C SER A 269 -19.44 3.62 -3.49
N SER A 270 -18.35 4.35 -3.20
CA SER A 270 -17.13 4.38 -4.03
C SER A 270 -16.47 2.99 -4.09
N VAL A 271 -16.33 2.30 -2.95
CA VAL A 271 -15.79 0.92 -2.93
C VAL A 271 -16.70 -0.06 -3.66
N ARG A 272 -18.03 0.09 -3.52
CA ARG A 272 -18.98 -0.75 -4.28
C ARG A 272 -18.83 -0.54 -5.79
N ARG A 273 -18.73 0.71 -6.26
CA ARG A 273 -18.47 1.03 -7.67
C ARG A 273 -17.12 0.49 -8.14
N ALA A 274 -16.09 0.55 -7.27
CA ALA A 274 -14.79 -0.04 -7.56
C ALA A 274 -14.91 -1.55 -7.85
N GLY A 275 -15.68 -2.29 -7.05
CA GLY A 275 -15.93 -3.72 -7.28
C GLY A 275 -16.59 -4.00 -8.65
N LEU A 276 -17.59 -3.19 -9.04
CA LEU A 276 -18.22 -3.29 -10.36
C LEU A 276 -17.23 -3.02 -11.50
N VAL A 277 -16.44 -1.96 -11.38
CA VAL A 277 -15.44 -1.58 -12.40
C VAL A 277 -14.33 -2.62 -12.49
N MET A 278 -13.90 -3.19 -11.35
CA MET A 278 -12.90 -4.27 -11.33
C MET A 278 -13.44 -5.56 -11.98
N LEU A 279 -14.72 -5.90 -11.78
CA LEU A 279 -15.35 -7.01 -12.50
C LEU A 279 -15.30 -6.76 -14.02
N ALA A 280 -15.67 -5.55 -14.47
CA ALA A 280 -15.60 -5.18 -15.87
C ALA A 280 -14.16 -5.27 -16.41
N ALA A 281 -13.17 -4.79 -15.65
CA ALA A 281 -11.75 -4.90 -16.01
C ALA A 281 -11.31 -6.36 -16.16
N CYS A 282 -11.69 -7.24 -15.24
CA CYS A 282 -11.41 -8.67 -15.31
C CYS A 282 -12.06 -9.31 -16.55
N GLY A 283 -13.29 -8.94 -16.86
CA GLY A 283 -13.98 -9.39 -18.09
C GLY A 283 -13.22 -8.96 -19.36
N VAL A 284 -12.75 -7.72 -19.40
CA VAL A 284 -11.95 -7.21 -20.53
C VAL A 284 -10.59 -7.92 -20.60
N PHE A 285 -9.89 -8.17 -19.48
CA PHE A 285 -8.68 -8.98 -19.49
C PHE A 285 -8.92 -10.40 -19.99
N ALA A 286 -10.04 -11.01 -19.61
CA ALA A 286 -10.42 -12.34 -20.12
C ALA A 286 -10.58 -12.36 -21.66
N LEU A 287 -11.11 -11.30 -22.26
CA LEU A 287 -11.30 -11.18 -23.70
C LEU A 287 -9.98 -10.98 -24.47
N SER A 288 -8.91 -10.55 -23.81
CA SER A 288 -7.62 -10.26 -24.47
C SER A 288 -6.93 -11.50 -25.08
N SER A 289 -7.34 -12.69 -24.68
CA SER A 289 -6.85 -13.97 -25.22
C SER A 289 -7.69 -14.53 -26.38
N ALA A 290 -8.80 -13.87 -26.75
CA ALA A 290 -9.77 -14.43 -27.71
C ALA A 290 -9.39 -14.25 -29.20
N GLY A 291 -8.28 -13.56 -29.50
CA GLY A 291 -7.89 -13.28 -30.88
C GLY A 291 -6.40 -13.45 -31.15
N SER A 292 -6.03 -13.58 -32.42
CA SER A 292 -4.63 -13.70 -32.89
C SER A 292 -3.99 -12.35 -33.26
N SER A 293 -4.77 -11.25 -33.28
CA SER A 293 -4.26 -9.93 -33.67
C SER A 293 -3.49 -9.30 -32.48
N PRO A 294 -2.17 -9.01 -32.64
CA PRO A 294 -1.36 -8.39 -31.60
C PRO A 294 -1.89 -7.00 -31.16
N TRP A 295 -2.33 -6.21 -32.15
CA TRP A 295 -2.82 -4.86 -31.90
C TRP A 295 -4.18 -4.84 -31.18
N LEU A 296 -5.08 -5.76 -31.54
CA LEU A 296 -6.37 -5.91 -30.87
C LEU A 296 -6.18 -6.37 -29.43
N ALA A 297 -5.32 -7.38 -29.21
CA ALA A 297 -4.99 -7.84 -27.85
C ALA A 297 -4.39 -6.70 -27.01
N GLY A 298 -3.46 -5.92 -27.57
CA GLY A 298 -2.88 -4.74 -26.91
C GLY A 298 -3.93 -3.67 -26.56
N ALA A 299 -4.83 -3.36 -27.48
CA ALA A 299 -5.91 -2.39 -27.26
C ALA A 299 -6.89 -2.85 -26.16
N VAL A 300 -7.28 -4.12 -26.17
CA VAL A 300 -8.13 -4.72 -25.13
C VAL A 300 -7.44 -4.67 -23.75
N LEU A 301 -6.15 -4.98 -23.68
CA LEU A 301 -5.37 -4.90 -22.43
C LEU A 301 -5.27 -3.46 -21.92
N LEU A 302 -5.04 -2.47 -22.79
CA LEU A 302 -5.04 -1.06 -22.43
C LEU A 302 -6.40 -0.62 -21.88
N ALA A 303 -7.50 -1.04 -22.51
CA ALA A 303 -8.85 -0.78 -22.02
C ALA A 303 -9.09 -1.45 -20.64
N GLY A 304 -8.62 -2.68 -20.44
CA GLY A 304 -8.68 -3.39 -19.17
C GLY A 304 -7.95 -2.63 -18.05
N VAL A 305 -6.72 -2.16 -18.31
CA VAL A 305 -5.96 -1.38 -17.34
C VAL A 305 -6.59 0.00 -17.10
N ALA A 306 -7.14 0.66 -18.13
CA ALA A 306 -7.86 1.92 -17.93
C ALA A 306 -9.05 1.76 -16.97
N LEU A 307 -9.82 0.68 -17.11
CA LEU A 307 -10.89 0.34 -16.16
C LEU A 307 -10.32 0.02 -14.77
N GLN A 308 -9.25 -0.78 -14.70
CA GLN A 308 -8.60 -1.13 -13.43
C GLN A 308 -8.12 0.13 -12.69
N VAL A 309 -7.52 1.10 -13.39
CA VAL A 309 -7.11 2.39 -12.80
C VAL A 309 -8.31 3.13 -12.21
N VAL A 310 -9.43 3.19 -12.92
CA VAL A 310 -10.66 3.80 -12.38
C VAL A 310 -11.11 3.06 -11.12
N GLY A 311 -11.11 1.74 -11.12
CA GLY A 311 -11.43 0.91 -9.95
C GLY A 311 -10.49 1.17 -8.78
N GLU A 312 -9.19 1.25 -9.02
CA GLU A 312 -8.15 1.57 -8.04
C GLU A 312 -8.38 2.96 -7.39
N LEU A 313 -8.63 3.98 -8.20
CA LEU A 313 -8.87 5.35 -7.73
C LEU A 313 -10.12 5.43 -6.82
N LEU A 314 -11.18 4.75 -7.21
CA LEU A 314 -12.43 4.67 -6.44
C LEU A 314 -12.23 3.90 -5.13
N LEU A 315 -11.56 2.74 -5.20
CA LEU A 315 -11.23 1.93 -4.03
C LEU A 315 -10.38 2.70 -3.03
N ALA A 316 -9.26 3.25 -3.47
CA ALA A 316 -8.33 3.95 -2.60
C ALA A 316 -9.01 5.12 -1.88
N SER A 317 -9.76 5.94 -2.62
CA SER A 317 -10.46 7.10 -2.04
C SER A 317 -11.52 6.68 -1.01
N GLY A 318 -12.30 5.64 -1.30
CA GLY A 318 -13.30 5.11 -0.37
C GLY A 318 -12.68 4.41 0.84
N ALA A 319 -11.68 3.57 0.62
CA ALA A 319 -11.02 2.83 1.68
C ALA A 319 -10.30 3.74 2.69
N TRP A 320 -9.65 4.80 2.22
CA TRP A 320 -9.00 5.78 3.13
C TRP A 320 -10.03 6.53 3.99
N GLU A 321 -11.11 7.00 3.40
CA GLU A 321 -12.18 7.66 4.16
C GLU A 321 -12.77 6.73 5.22
N ILE A 322 -13.07 5.47 4.85
CA ILE A 322 -13.58 4.47 5.77
C ILE A 322 -12.59 4.21 6.90
N SER A 323 -11.31 4.01 6.57
CA SER A 323 -10.28 3.69 7.57
C SER A 323 -10.07 4.80 8.59
N PHE A 324 -10.07 6.07 8.16
CA PHE A 324 -9.92 7.20 9.06
C PHE A 324 -11.18 7.47 9.90
N THR A 325 -12.35 7.39 9.29
CA THR A 325 -13.61 7.74 9.96
C THR A 325 -14.06 6.67 10.96
N LEU A 326 -13.76 5.40 10.70
CA LEU A 326 -14.09 4.31 11.64
C LEU A 326 -13.04 4.13 12.74
N ALA A 327 -11.88 4.75 12.64
CA ALA A 327 -10.86 4.69 13.69
C ALA A 327 -11.12 5.77 14.74
N PRO A 328 -11.13 5.42 16.06
CA PRO A 328 -11.20 6.41 17.12
C PRO A 328 -10.02 7.39 17.05
N ASP A 329 -10.26 8.67 17.38
CA ASP A 329 -9.24 9.72 17.25
C ASP A 329 -8.02 9.47 18.16
N ASP A 330 -8.21 8.84 19.32
CA ASP A 330 -7.16 8.46 20.26
C ASP A 330 -6.41 7.18 19.90
N LYS A 331 -6.82 6.46 18.82
CA LYS A 331 -6.28 5.16 18.42
C LYS A 331 -5.99 5.07 16.91
N GLN A 332 -5.82 6.21 16.26
CA GLN A 332 -5.62 6.26 14.80
C GLN A 332 -4.43 5.39 14.34
N GLY A 333 -3.30 5.41 15.05
CA GLY A 333 -2.12 4.65 14.68
C GLY A 333 -2.34 3.14 14.70
N GLN A 334 -2.96 2.60 15.77
CA GLN A 334 -3.23 1.15 15.85
C GLN A 334 -4.27 0.69 14.81
N TYR A 335 -5.31 1.49 14.57
CA TYR A 335 -6.33 1.18 13.56
C TYR A 335 -5.77 1.25 12.14
N GLN A 336 -4.96 2.27 11.83
CA GLN A 336 -4.28 2.38 10.54
C GLN A 336 -3.22 1.28 10.37
N GLY A 337 -2.51 0.89 11.43
CA GLY A 337 -1.61 -0.25 11.43
C GLY A 337 -2.33 -1.55 11.10
N PHE A 338 -3.51 -1.79 11.70
CA PHE A 338 -4.33 -2.96 11.41
C PHE A 338 -4.89 -2.94 9.98
N PHE A 339 -5.39 -1.81 9.51
CA PHE A 339 -5.86 -1.66 8.13
C PHE A 339 -4.74 -1.90 7.12
N GLY A 340 -3.52 -1.47 7.43
CA GLY A 340 -2.32 -1.68 6.62
C GLY A 340 -1.91 -3.16 6.50
N THR A 341 -2.30 -4.04 7.44
CA THR A 341 -2.03 -5.47 7.33
C THR A 341 -2.68 -6.09 6.09
N GLY A 342 -3.81 -5.54 5.64
CA GLY A 342 -4.47 -5.95 4.40
C GLY A 342 -3.58 -5.84 3.18
N THR A 343 -2.77 -4.78 3.09
CA THR A 343 -1.79 -4.61 1.99
C THR A 343 -0.69 -5.68 2.04
N ALA A 344 -0.18 -5.98 3.23
CA ALA A 344 0.83 -7.03 3.40
C ALA A 344 0.26 -8.41 3.04
N MET A 345 -0.96 -8.72 3.48
CA MET A 345 -1.66 -9.97 3.15
C MET A 345 -1.89 -10.10 1.63
N ALA A 346 -2.35 -9.04 0.97
CA ALA A 346 -2.57 -9.06 -0.48
C ALA A 346 -1.25 -9.29 -1.25
N ARG A 347 -0.15 -8.69 -0.81
CA ARG A 347 1.18 -8.89 -1.42
C ARG A 347 1.74 -10.29 -1.15
N MET A 348 1.47 -10.87 0.02
CA MET A 348 2.00 -12.19 0.41
C MET A 348 1.19 -13.32 -0.23
N LEU A 349 -0.14 -13.27 -0.15
CA LEU A 349 -1.02 -14.35 -0.61
C LEU A 349 -1.46 -14.18 -2.07
N GLY A 350 -1.52 -12.95 -2.54
CA GLY A 350 -2.02 -12.60 -3.87
C GLY A 350 -1.31 -13.31 -5.02
N PRO A 351 0.04 -13.33 -5.07
CA PRO A 351 0.77 -14.03 -6.13
C PRO A 351 0.36 -15.49 -6.28
N ALA A 352 0.36 -16.27 -5.19
CA ALA A 352 0.00 -17.68 -5.22
C ALA A 352 -1.48 -17.88 -5.59
N LEU A 353 -2.38 -17.14 -4.94
CA LEU A 353 -3.82 -17.23 -5.18
C LEU A 353 -4.18 -16.86 -6.63
N LEU A 354 -3.66 -15.74 -7.12
CA LEU A 354 -4.01 -15.26 -8.46
C LEU A 354 -3.35 -16.07 -9.57
N THR A 355 -2.12 -16.58 -9.35
CA THR A 355 -1.48 -17.48 -10.32
C THR A 355 -2.29 -18.75 -10.45
N THR A 356 -2.67 -19.39 -9.33
CA THR A 356 -3.51 -20.58 -9.35
C THR A 356 -4.86 -20.31 -10.02
N LEU A 357 -5.49 -19.19 -9.68
CA LEU A 357 -6.82 -18.86 -10.17
C LEU A 357 -6.79 -18.49 -11.67
N VAL A 358 -5.95 -17.52 -12.05
CA VAL A 358 -6.00 -16.95 -13.41
C VAL A 358 -5.17 -17.77 -14.39
N MET A 359 -3.95 -18.19 -14.02
CA MET A 359 -3.12 -18.96 -14.93
C MET A 359 -3.58 -20.43 -15.03
N GLY A 360 -4.12 -20.99 -13.92
CA GLY A 360 -4.66 -22.32 -13.87
C GLY A 360 -6.03 -22.47 -14.57
N TRP A 361 -6.96 -21.51 -14.35
CA TRP A 361 -8.34 -21.60 -14.86
C TRP A 361 -8.59 -20.69 -16.08
N GLY A 362 -7.60 -19.93 -16.51
CA GLY A 362 -7.71 -19.09 -17.71
C GLY A 362 -8.80 -18.01 -17.59
N THR A 363 -9.64 -17.91 -18.63
CA THR A 363 -10.76 -16.94 -18.70
C THR A 363 -11.73 -17.07 -17.52
N VAL A 364 -12.01 -18.30 -17.08
CA VAL A 364 -12.87 -18.55 -15.91
C VAL A 364 -12.23 -17.94 -14.66
N GLY A 365 -10.91 -18.07 -14.50
CA GLY A 365 -10.17 -17.48 -13.39
C GLY A 365 -10.31 -15.96 -13.31
N TRP A 366 -10.28 -15.27 -14.45
CA TRP A 366 -10.56 -13.82 -14.52
C TRP A 366 -11.98 -13.48 -14.05
N LEU A 367 -12.99 -14.24 -14.49
CA LEU A 367 -14.38 -14.02 -14.08
C LEU A 367 -14.58 -14.26 -12.59
N VAL A 368 -13.99 -15.32 -12.04
CA VAL A 368 -14.04 -15.60 -10.59
C VAL A 368 -13.38 -14.47 -9.80
N LEU A 369 -12.22 -13.99 -10.23
CA LEU A 369 -11.56 -12.85 -9.60
C LEU A 369 -12.44 -11.58 -9.66
N GLY A 370 -13.04 -11.31 -10.80
CA GLY A 370 -13.98 -10.20 -10.95
C GLY A 370 -15.20 -10.31 -10.03
N LEU A 371 -15.76 -11.52 -9.88
CA LEU A 371 -16.86 -11.77 -8.94
C LEU A 371 -16.42 -11.63 -7.47
N MET A 372 -15.17 -11.97 -7.12
CA MET A 372 -14.62 -11.69 -5.80
C MET A 372 -14.55 -10.17 -5.53
N PHE A 373 -14.10 -9.38 -6.50
CA PHE A 373 -14.10 -7.92 -6.37
C PHE A 373 -15.52 -7.36 -6.25
N LEU A 374 -16.45 -7.84 -7.05
CA LEU A 374 -17.86 -7.43 -6.95
C LEU A 374 -18.44 -7.78 -5.57
N GLY A 375 -18.27 -9.03 -5.10
CA GLY A 375 -18.74 -9.48 -3.81
C GLY A 375 -18.17 -8.65 -2.66
N ALA A 376 -16.86 -8.38 -2.67
CA ALA A 376 -16.20 -7.50 -1.71
C ALA A 376 -16.77 -6.07 -1.77
N GLY A 377 -16.92 -5.51 -2.97
CA GLY A 377 -17.50 -4.18 -3.15
C GLY A 377 -18.94 -4.07 -2.64
N VAL A 378 -19.78 -5.07 -2.88
CA VAL A 378 -21.17 -5.13 -2.39
C VAL A 378 -21.24 -5.37 -0.88
N ALA A 379 -20.29 -6.10 -0.30
CA ALA A 379 -20.21 -6.36 1.13
C ALA A 379 -19.73 -5.14 1.94
N MET A 380 -19.05 -4.17 1.33
CA MET A 380 -18.50 -3.02 2.05
C MET A 380 -19.59 -2.13 2.69
N PRO A 381 -20.67 -1.70 2.01
CA PRO A 381 -21.68 -0.85 2.64
C PRO A 381 -22.35 -1.44 3.89
N PRO A 382 -22.78 -2.72 3.92
CA PRO A 382 -23.33 -3.31 5.14
C PRO A 382 -22.28 -3.45 6.26
N ALA A 383 -21.02 -3.77 5.92
CA ALA A 383 -19.92 -3.84 6.91
C ALA A 383 -19.66 -2.47 7.56
N VAL A 384 -19.62 -1.40 6.77
CA VAL A 384 -19.45 -0.03 7.26
C VAL A 384 -20.64 0.39 8.15
N ARG A 385 -21.87 0.04 7.78
CA ARG A 385 -23.03 0.31 8.63
C ARG A 385 -22.96 -0.43 9.96
N TRP A 386 -22.48 -1.67 9.96
CA TRP A 386 -22.28 -2.44 11.20
C TRP A 386 -21.23 -1.78 12.08
N ALA A 387 -20.07 -1.42 11.53
CA ALA A 387 -19.01 -0.74 12.26
C ALA A 387 -19.48 0.58 12.89
N ARG A 388 -20.26 1.39 12.15
CA ARG A 388 -20.79 2.67 12.62
C ARG A 388 -21.77 2.50 13.81
N ARG A 389 -22.57 1.42 13.82
CA ARG A 389 -23.48 1.15 14.95
C ARG A 389 -22.72 0.85 16.23
N GLY A 390 -21.59 0.15 16.15
CA GLY A 390 -20.72 -0.13 17.29
C GLY A 390 -20.13 1.14 17.92
N MET A 391 -19.81 2.15 17.10
CA MET A 391 -19.31 3.45 17.59
C MET A 391 -20.38 4.27 18.32
N ALA A 392 -21.64 4.20 17.89
CA ALA A 392 -22.76 4.95 18.49
C ALA A 392 -23.20 4.40 19.86
N VAL A 393 -22.84 3.16 20.20
CA VAL A 393 -23.22 2.49 21.45
C VAL A 393 -22.24 2.75 22.58
N THR A 394 -21.06 3.31 22.31
CA THR A 394 -20.10 3.72 23.37
C THR A 394 -20.47 5.15 23.80
N PRO A 395 -21.22 5.36 24.88
CA PRO A 395 -21.57 6.72 25.31
C PRO A 395 -20.26 7.43 25.71
N VAL A 396 -20.12 8.66 25.22
CA VAL A 396 -19.26 9.65 25.86
C VAL A 396 -19.72 9.72 27.31
N SER A 397 -18.94 9.14 28.22
CA SER A 397 -19.18 9.32 29.65
C SER A 397 -19.21 10.83 29.88
N SER A 398 -20.39 11.34 30.16
CA SER A 398 -20.65 12.71 30.58
C SER A 398 -19.58 13.10 31.59
N GLN A 399 -18.79 14.11 31.24
CA GLN A 399 -18.14 14.89 32.29
C GLN A 399 -19.25 15.37 33.19
N ALA A 400 -19.35 14.74 34.31
CA ALA A 400 -20.15 15.24 35.43
C ALA A 400 -19.68 16.67 35.70
N VAL A 401 -20.57 17.58 35.47
CA VAL A 401 -20.62 18.90 36.04
C VAL A 401 -20.59 18.68 37.53
N GLU A 402 -19.47 18.91 38.18
CA GLU A 402 -19.43 19.20 39.58
C GLU A 402 -19.00 20.67 39.72
N SER A 403 -20.00 21.38 40.16
CA SER A 403 -20.03 22.74 40.68
C SER A 403 -19.00 23.02 41.78
#